data_e5fba638ab837517fc5810a5890930a1
#
_entry.id   e5fba638ab837517fc5810a5890930a1
#
_cell.length_a   1.000
_cell.length_b   1.000
_cell.length_c   1.000
_cell.angle_alpha   90.00
_cell.angle_beta   90.00
_cell.angle_gamma   90.00
#
_symmetry.space_group_name_H-M   'P 1'
#
loop_
_entity.id
_entity.type
_entity.pdbx_description
1 polymer ?
#
loop_
_entity_poly.entity_id
_entity_poly.type
_entity_poly.pdbx_seq_one_letter_code
_entity_poly.pdbx_strand_id
1 'polypeptide(L)'
;MILVSDRGQAIEAELFRENGVLTSVTINHSVALRDETGKILVKPFSDAEGLAVSKKGEIYLSFEGQHRVATLNLRTGVTVPVAPLAQARLLADNRGLEALAMSPDGTVMALPEQFPTPTFPLFAYRNSEWTVAAEIPKQGPFLPVGADFDEDGLFYLLERALTPLGFRSRVRRFDFSGASPQETTLLQSLPSRFDNLEGISVWQDASGKTRLTLISDDNFLPIQKTQIVEFSIRD
;
A
#
# COMPACT_ATOMS: atom_id res chain seq x y z
N MET A 1 5.64 -11.00 7.45
CA MET A 1 5.35 -9.70 6.77
C MET A 1 6.10 -9.68 5.44
N ILE A 2 5.48 -9.13 4.39
CA ILE A 2 6.15 -8.91 3.10
C ILE A 2 6.24 -7.40 2.91
N LEU A 3 7.39 -6.95 2.40
CA LEU A 3 7.67 -5.56 2.09
C LEU A 3 8.21 -5.46 0.68
N VAL A 4 8.04 -4.32 0.05
CA VAL A 4 8.66 -3.98 -1.22
C VAL A 4 9.39 -2.65 -1.09
N SER A 5 10.47 -2.50 -1.83
CA SER A 5 11.23 -1.25 -1.91
C SER A 5 11.12 -0.67 -3.31
N ASP A 6 11.07 0.66 -3.41
CA ASP A 6 11.16 1.46 -4.64
C ASP A 6 12.43 1.16 -5.47
N ARG A 7 13.39 0.46 -4.86
CA ARG A 7 14.63 -0.01 -5.51
C ARG A 7 14.54 -1.42 -6.07
N GLY A 8 13.33 -1.98 -6.12
CA GLY A 8 13.10 -3.28 -6.74
C GLY A 8 13.58 -4.45 -5.91
N GLN A 9 13.36 -4.40 -4.60
CA GLN A 9 13.57 -5.52 -3.68
C GLN A 9 12.24 -5.94 -3.07
N ALA A 10 11.98 -7.26 -3.03
CA ALA A 10 10.95 -7.83 -2.20
C ALA A 10 11.59 -8.50 -0.99
N ILE A 11 11.03 -8.27 0.20
CA ILE A 11 11.61 -8.67 1.47
C ILE A 11 10.55 -9.42 2.28
N GLU A 12 10.92 -10.59 2.78
CA GLU A 12 10.15 -11.34 3.76
C GLU A 12 10.78 -11.15 5.14
N ALA A 13 9.98 -10.69 6.10
CA ALA A 13 10.42 -10.42 7.45
C ALA A 13 9.46 -11.01 8.49
N GLU A 14 9.98 -11.35 9.64
CA GLU A 14 9.25 -11.80 10.82
C GLU A 14 9.23 -10.69 11.86
N LEU A 15 8.05 -10.42 12.42
CA LEU A 15 7.81 -9.44 13.46
C LEU A 15 7.64 -10.14 14.80
N PHE A 16 8.50 -9.82 15.77
CA PHE A 16 8.42 -10.37 17.11
C PHE A 16 7.73 -9.39 18.05
N ARG A 17 6.82 -9.92 18.88
CA ARG A 17 6.04 -9.11 19.82
C ARG A 17 6.08 -9.72 21.21
N GLU A 18 6.28 -8.87 22.21
CA GLU A 18 6.16 -9.23 23.61
C GLU A 18 4.97 -8.49 24.23
N ASN A 19 4.04 -9.23 24.82
CA ASN A 19 2.80 -8.66 25.38
C ASN A 19 2.01 -7.79 24.39
N GLY A 20 2.01 -8.16 23.09
CA GLY A 20 1.33 -7.44 22.01
C GLY A 20 2.05 -6.16 21.55
N VAL A 21 3.28 -5.91 22.00
CA VAL A 21 4.12 -4.77 21.59
C VAL A 21 5.22 -5.30 20.66
N LEU A 22 5.39 -4.68 19.50
CA LEU A 22 6.48 -5.00 18.56
C LEU A 22 7.83 -4.69 19.21
N THR A 23 8.72 -5.69 19.26
CA THR A 23 10.04 -5.60 19.91
C THR A 23 11.20 -5.72 18.92
N SER A 24 11.03 -6.53 17.87
CA SER A 24 12.09 -6.71 16.87
C SER A 24 11.54 -7.19 15.54
N VAL A 25 12.37 -7.06 14.51
CA VAL A 25 12.12 -7.51 13.13
C VAL A 25 13.34 -8.30 12.66
N THR A 26 13.11 -9.46 12.06
CA THR A 26 14.17 -10.25 11.42
C THR A 26 13.85 -10.42 9.93
N ILE A 27 14.79 -10.07 9.06
CA ILE A 27 14.68 -10.32 7.62
C ILE A 27 15.03 -11.78 7.36
N ASN A 28 14.09 -12.55 6.84
CA ASN A 28 14.26 -13.97 6.53
C ASN A 28 14.70 -14.19 5.09
N HIS A 29 14.20 -13.36 4.16
CA HIS A 29 14.50 -13.46 2.73
C HIS A 29 14.46 -12.10 2.07
N SER A 30 15.31 -11.89 1.06
CA SER A 30 15.28 -10.72 0.20
C SER A 30 15.63 -11.14 -1.22
N VAL A 31 14.88 -10.64 -2.20
CA VAL A 31 15.07 -10.98 -3.60
C VAL A 31 14.88 -9.76 -4.49
N ALA A 32 15.77 -9.59 -5.49
CA ALA A 32 15.61 -8.55 -6.48
C ALA A 32 14.42 -8.85 -7.41
N LEU A 33 13.61 -7.85 -7.72
CA LEU A 33 12.52 -7.98 -8.68
C LEU A 33 13.07 -8.22 -10.08
N ARG A 34 12.38 -9.08 -10.83
CA ARG A 34 12.75 -9.54 -12.17
C ARG A 34 11.55 -9.47 -13.11
N ASP A 35 11.82 -9.29 -14.38
CA ASP A 35 10.82 -9.48 -15.42
C ASP A 35 10.51 -10.98 -15.67
N GLU A 36 9.57 -11.26 -16.58
CA GLU A 36 9.14 -12.61 -16.95
C GLU A 36 10.27 -13.47 -17.51
N THR A 37 11.33 -12.85 -18.05
CA THR A 37 12.51 -13.58 -18.58
C THR A 37 13.54 -13.89 -17.49
N GLY A 38 13.34 -13.39 -16.27
CA GLY A 38 14.26 -13.53 -15.13
C GLY A 38 15.36 -12.47 -15.06
N LYS A 39 15.32 -11.45 -15.93
CA LYS A 39 16.24 -10.32 -15.88
C LYS A 39 15.88 -9.37 -14.73
N ILE A 40 16.87 -8.94 -13.96
CA ILE A 40 16.67 -7.97 -12.86
C ILE A 40 16.10 -6.67 -13.42
N LEU A 41 15.03 -6.19 -12.78
CA LEU A 41 14.45 -4.89 -13.07
C LEU A 41 15.37 -3.77 -12.54
N VAL A 42 15.47 -2.68 -13.30
CA VAL A 42 16.19 -1.47 -12.91
C VAL A 42 15.28 -0.26 -13.12
N LYS A 43 15.49 0.85 -12.39
CA LYS A 43 14.70 2.08 -12.58
C LYS A 43 14.70 2.51 -14.05
N PRO A 44 13.55 2.96 -14.57
CA PRO A 44 12.29 3.19 -13.87
C PRO A 44 11.36 1.95 -13.74
N PHE A 45 11.76 0.80 -14.23
CA PHE A 45 10.90 -0.41 -14.26
C PHE A 45 10.82 -1.14 -12.92
N SER A 46 11.76 -0.90 -12.00
CA SER A 46 11.82 -1.53 -10.68
C SER A 46 11.10 -0.74 -9.58
N ASP A 47 10.52 0.42 -9.92
CA ASP A 47 9.91 1.37 -8.99
C ASP A 47 8.58 0.80 -8.47
N ALA A 48 8.67 -0.09 -7.48
CA ALA A 48 7.51 -0.75 -6.88
C ALA A 48 7.05 0.04 -5.65
N GLU A 49 5.74 0.37 -5.61
CA GLU A 49 5.14 1.24 -4.62
C GLU A 49 4.13 0.51 -3.74
N GLY A 50 3.08 -0.04 -4.31
CA GLY A 50 2.04 -0.74 -3.57
C GLY A 50 2.23 -2.26 -3.54
N LEU A 51 1.76 -2.90 -2.46
CA LEU A 51 1.79 -4.34 -2.30
C LEU A 51 0.45 -4.83 -1.73
N ALA A 52 -0.11 -5.89 -2.33
CA ALA A 52 -1.30 -6.57 -1.82
C ALA A 52 -1.11 -8.08 -1.84
N VAL A 53 -1.65 -8.77 -0.83
CA VAL A 53 -1.54 -10.23 -0.71
C VAL A 53 -2.92 -10.84 -0.59
N SER A 54 -3.23 -11.83 -1.45
CA SER A 54 -4.49 -12.56 -1.39
C SER A 54 -4.49 -13.58 -0.23
N LYS A 55 -5.68 -14.02 0.20
CA LYS A 55 -5.83 -15.12 1.17
C LYS A 55 -5.17 -16.44 0.72
N LYS A 56 -4.90 -16.58 -0.58
CA LYS A 56 -4.19 -17.75 -1.16
C LYS A 56 -2.68 -17.55 -1.21
N GLY A 57 -2.16 -16.40 -0.76
CA GLY A 57 -0.74 -16.07 -0.81
C GLY A 57 -0.25 -15.54 -2.16
N GLU A 58 -1.15 -15.18 -3.08
CA GLU A 58 -0.78 -14.49 -4.31
C GLU A 58 -0.41 -13.04 -3.97
N ILE A 59 0.71 -12.58 -4.49
CA ILE A 59 1.26 -11.25 -4.22
C ILE A 59 1.12 -10.40 -5.48
N TYR A 60 0.62 -9.19 -5.30
CA TYR A 60 0.49 -8.19 -6.34
C TYR A 60 1.31 -6.97 -5.96
N LEU A 61 2.00 -6.39 -6.93
CA LEU A 61 2.76 -5.15 -6.80
C LEU A 61 2.26 -4.13 -7.82
N SER A 62 2.18 -2.87 -7.42
CA SER A 62 2.07 -1.75 -8.35
C SER A 62 3.43 -1.13 -8.59
N PHE A 63 3.60 -0.54 -9.79
CA PHE A 63 4.86 0.09 -10.21
C PHE A 63 4.57 1.48 -10.76
N GLU A 64 5.43 2.45 -10.40
CA GLU A 64 5.30 3.83 -10.81
C GLU A 64 5.89 4.10 -12.19
N GLY A 65 7.16 3.96 -12.40
CA GLY A 65 7.87 4.41 -13.60
C GLY A 65 7.40 3.80 -14.93
N GLN A 66 6.66 2.70 -14.88
CA GLN A 66 5.81 2.18 -15.93
C GLN A 66 4.54 1.67 -15.25
N HIS A 67 3.51 2.50 -15.23
CA HIS A 67 2.27 2.25 -14.50
C HIS A 67 1.66 0.90 -14.84
N ARG A 68 1.86 -0.06 -13.99
CA ARG A 68 1.37 -1.42 -14.12
C ARG A 68 1.15 -2.06 -12.75
N VAL A 69 0.31 -3.07 -12.73
CA VAL A 69 0.23 -4.03 -11.63
C VAL A 69 0.75 -5.37 -12.13
N ALA A 70 1.49 -6.07 -11.32
CA ALA A 70 2.05 -7.38 -11.64
C ALA A 70 1.92 -8.34 -10.46
N THR A 71 1.80 -9.63 -10.72
CA THR A 71 1.99 -10.67 -9.70
C THR A 71 3.46 -10.86 -9.40
N LEU A 72 3.79 -11.29 -8.18
CA LEU A 72 5.15 -11.56 -7.74
C LEU A 72 5.30 -13.02 -7.27
N ASN A 73 6.31 -13.71 -7.77
CA ASN A 73 6.82 -14.92 -7.15
C ASN A 73 7.93 -14.53 -6.14
N LEU A 74 7.60 -14.51 -4.85
CA LEU A 74 8.52 -14.04 -3.79
C LEU A 74 9.83 -14.83 -3.72
N ARG A 75 9.82 -16.12 -4.10
CA ARG A 75 11.03 -16.95 -4.06
C ARG A 75 12.03 -16.61 -5.16
N THR A 76 11.55 -16.25 -6.35
CA THR A 76 12.40 -15.99 -7.53
C THR A 76 12.56 -14.52 -7.85
N GLY A 77 11.70 -13.65 -7.32
CA GLY A 77 11.61 -12.24 -7.66
C GLY A 77 10.92 -11.97 -9.00
N VAL A 78 10.47 -13.00 -9.72
CA VAL A 78 9.84 -12.84 -11.03
C VAL A 78 8.48 -12.18 -10.89
N THR A 79 8.26 -11.15 -11.69
CA THR A 79 6.99 -10.41 -11.79
C THR A 79 6.34 -10.65 -13.15
N VAL A 80 5.01 -10.85 -13.15
CA VAL A 80 4.22 -11.05 -14.38
C VAL A 80 3.11 -9.99 -14.42
N PRO A 81 3.15 -9.05 -15.38
CA PRO A 81 2.12 -8.02 -15.48
C PRO A 81 0.72 -8.60 -15.65
N VAL A 82 -0.26 -7.97 -15.00
CA VAL A 82 -1.68 -8.22 -15.26
C VAL A 82 -2.17 -7.37 -16.43
N ALA A 83 -3.45 -7.50 -16.80
CA ALA A 83 -4.03 -6.66 -17.86
C ALA A 83 -3.82 -5.16 -17.56
N PRO A 84 -3.44 -4.35 -18.56
CA PRO A 84 -3.12 -2.95 -18.35
C PRO A 84 -4.35 -2.13 -17.96
N LEU A 85 -4.16 -1.18 -17.03
CA LEU A 85 -5.17 -0.18 -16.69
C LEU A 85 -5.25 0.87 -17.80
N ALA A 86 -6.40 1.02 -18.45
CA ALA A 86 -6.57 1.98 -19.54
C ALA A 86 -6.36 3.44 -19.09
N GLN A 87 -6.70 3.75 -17.83
CA GLN A 87 -6.54 5.06 -17.20
C GLN A 87 -5.09 5.38 -16.81
N ALA A 88 -4.16 4.43 -16.87
CA ALA A 88 -2.74 4.66 -16.58
C ALA A 88 -2.15 5.82 -17.39
N ARG A 89 -2.65 6.06 -18.60
CA ARG A 89 -2.28 7.21 -19.45
C ARG A 89 -2.60 8.60 -18.84
N LEU A 90 -3.45 8.65 -17.82
CA LEU A 90 -3.84 9.88 -17.12
C LEU A 90 -2.97 10.12 -15.87
N LEU A 91 -2.14 9.15 -15.51
CA LEU A 91 -1.21 9.26 -14.40
C LEU A 91 0.03 10.02 -14.87
N ALA A 92 0.60 10.85 -14.00
CA ALA A 92 1.87 11.51 -14.27
C ALA A 92 3.03 10.53 -14.07
N ASP A 93 4.12 10.70 -14.79
CA ASP A 93 5.26 9.76 -14.85
C ASP A 93 5.79 9.32 -13.47
N ASN A 94 5.77 10.21 -12.47
CA ASN A 94 6.24 9.93 -11.10
C ASN A 94 5.10 9.99 -10.08
N ARG A 95 3.88 9.55 -10.43
CA ARG A 95 2.69 9.59 -9.56
C ARG A 95 1.71 8.49 -9.95
N GLY A 96 2.16 7.28 -9.74
CA GLY A 96 1.50 6.07 -10.18
C GLY A 96 0.40 5.56 -9.25
N LEU A 97 0.24 4.25 -9.28
CA LEU A 97 -0.65 3.52 -8.37
C LEU A 97 0.13 3.25 -7.08
N GLU A 98 -0.01 4.13 -6.09
CA GLU A 98 0.71 4.04 -4.81
C GLU A 98 0.03 3.07 -3.83
N ALA A 99 -1.28 3.21 -3.67
CA ALA A 99 -2.03 2.38 -2.74
C ALA A 99 -2.59 1.15 -3.45
N LEU A 100 -2.20 -0.03 -2.99
CA LEU A 100 -2.68 -1.32 -3.49
C LEU A 100 -3.23 -2.14 -2.32
N ALA A 101 -4.40 -2.76 -2.50
CA ALA A 101 -5.05 -3.59 -1.49
C ALA A 101 -5.72 -4.81 -2.13
N MET A 102 -5.92 -5.86 -1.33
CA MET A 102 -6.69 -7.04 -1.71
C MET A 102 -7.96 -7.12 -0.88
N SER A 103 -9.11 -6.99 -1.53
CA SER A 103 -10.38 -7.18 -0.84
C SER A 103 -10.61 -8.65 -0.44
N PRO A 104 -11.45 -8.93 0.56
CA PRO A 104 -11.70 -10.31 1.01
C PRO A 104 -12.23 -11.25 -0.06
N ASP A 105 -12.87 -10.73 -1.11
CA ASP A 105 -13.40 -11.50 -2.24
C ASP A 105 -12.36 -11.77 -3.36
N GLY A 106 -11.11 -11.30 -3.17
CA GLY A 106 -10.00 -11.51 -4.09
C GLY A 106 -9.90 -10.47 -5.22
N THR A 107 -10.58 -9.33 -5.10
CA THR A 107 -10.43 -8.20 -6.02
C THR A 107 -9.23 -7.35 -5.63
N VAL A 108 -8.30 -7.09 -6.57
CA VAL A 108 -7.21 -6.14 -6.36
C VAL A 108 -7.74 -4.73 -6.48
N MET A 109 -7.54 -3.91 -5.46
CA MET A 109 -7.92 -2.50 -5.44
C MET A 109 -6.67 -1.63 -5.56
N ALA A 110 -6.73 -0.57 -6.37
CA ALA A 110 -5.63 0.35 -6.57
C ALA A 110 -6.09 1.81 -6.60
N LEU A 111 -5.32 2.70 -5.95
CA LEU A 111 -5.51 4.14 -6.04
C LEU A 111 -4.25 4.83 -6.55
N PRO A 112 -4.41 5.86 -7.38
CA PRO A 112 -3.29 6.71 -7.77
C PRO A 112 -2.94 7.70 -6.65
N GLU A 113 -1.66 8.06 -6.53
CA GLU A 113 -1.22 9.18 -5.67
C GLU A 113 -1.88 10.49 -6.10
N GLN A 114 -1.98 10.70 -7.41
CA GLN A 114 -2.67 11.87 -7.99
C GLN A 114 -3.56 11.48 -9.16
N PHE A 115 -4.62 12.24 -9.31
CA PHE A 115 -5.55 12.10 -10.44
C PHE A 115 -6.16 13.47 -10.76
N PRO A 116 -6.47 13.81 -12.03
CA PRO A 116 -6.90 15.16 -12.42
C PRO A 116 -8.34 15.53 -12.04
N THR A 117 -9.02 14.72 -11.24
CA THR A 117 -10.40 14.96 -10.76
C THR A 117 -10.42 15.39 -9.29
N PRO A 118 -11.53 15.90 -8.75
CA PRO A 118 -11.70 16.22 -7.33
C PRO A 118 -11.65 14.99 -6.40
N THR A 119 -11.68 13.79 -6.98
CA THR A 119 -11.66 12.51 -6.28
C THR A 119 -10.46 11.68 -6.74
N PHE A 120 -10.14 10.63 -6.00
CA PHE A 120 -9.26 9.54 -6.43
C PHE A 120 -10.13 8.37 -6.86
N PRO A 121 -10.06 7.88 -8.12
CA PRO A 121 -10.76 6.67 -8.52
C PRO A 121 -10.15 5.46 -7.81
N LEU A 122 -10.99 4.69 -7.13
CA LEU A 122 -10.62 3.36 -6.62
C LEU A 122 -10.83 2.36 -7.74
N PHE A 123 -9.74 1.99 -8.39
CA PHE A 123 -9.75 0.98 -9.45
C PHE A 123 -9.85 -0.42 -8.86
N ALA A 124 -10.64 -1.29 -9.46
CA ALA A 124 -10.81 -2.69 -9.11
C ALA A 124 -10.39 -3.58 -10.28
N TYR A 125 -9.49 -4.54 -10.01
CA TYR A 125 -9.08 -5.55 -10.98
C TYR A 125 -9.63 -6.92 -10.58
N ARG A 126 -10.45 -7.47 -11.45
CA ARG A 126 -11.05 -8.80 -11.29
C ARG A 126 -11.33 -9.42 -12.64
N ASN A 127 -11.20 -10.75 -12.76
CA ASN A 127 -11.46 -11.48 -14.01
C ASN A 127 -10.72 -10.89 -15.22
N SER A 128 -9.49 -10.44 -15.03
CA SER A 128 -8.63 -9.80 -16.04
C SER A 128 -9.14 -8.46 -16.59
N GLU A 129 -10.03 -7.78 -15.87
CA GLU A 129 -10.59 -6.48 -16.26
C GLU A 129 -10.45 -5.46 -15.12
N TRP A 130 -10.22 -4.19 -15.51
CA TRP A 130 -10.23 -3.05 -14.61
C TRP A 130 -11.55 -2.29 -14.70
N THR A 131 -12.11 -1.96 -13.56
CA THR A 131 -13.29 -1.08 -13.42
C THR A 131 -13.03 -0.02 -12.37
N VAL A 132 -13.89 1.01 -12.28
CA VAL A 132 -13.90 1.95 -11.14
C VAL A 132 -14.94 1.45 -10.14
N ALA A 133 -14.49 1.06 -8.96
CA ALA A 133 -15.38 0.56 -7.90
C ALA A 133 -15.98 1.69 -7.06
N ALA A 134 -15.21 2.75 -6.82
CA ALA A 134 -15.64 3.90 -6.02
C ALA A 134 -14.82 5.14 -6.36
N GLU A 135 -15.29 6.29 -5.87
CA GLU A 135 -14.59 7.57 -5.94
C GLU A 135 -14.31 8.06 -4.51
N ILE A 136 -13.03 8.21 -4.18
CA ILE A 136 -12.58 8.64 -2.85
C ILE A 136 -12.42 10.16 -2.84
N PRO A 137 -13.18 10.93 -2.03
CA PRO A 137 -13.04 12.36 -1.97
C PRO A 137 -11.66 12.81 -1.51
N LYS A 138 -11.07 13.76 -2.25
CA LYS A 138 -9.85 14.44 -1.82
C LYS A 138 -10.15 15.36 -0.64
N GLN A 139 -9.31 15.32 0.38
CA GLN A 139 -9.49 16.12 1.59
C GLN A 139 -8.19 16.78 2.01
N GLY A 140 -8.06 18.07 1.70
CA GLY A 140 -6.85 18.84 1.98
C GLY A 140 -5.65 18.38 1.14
N PRO A 141 -4.42 18.47 1.66
CA PRO A 141 -3.20 18.16 0.92
C PRO A 141 -2.77 16.69 0.98
N PHE A 142 -3.63 15.81 1.50
CA PHE A 142 -3.30 14.41 1.69
C PHE A 142 -3.44 13.60 0.40
N LEU A 143 -2.44 12.75 0.13
CA LEU A 143 -2.32 11.89 -1.04
C LEU A 143 -2.31 10.42 -0.61
N PRO A 144 -2.99 9.52 -1.33
CA PRO A 144 -2.91 8.06 -1.11
C PRO A 144 -1.49 7.54 -1.22
N VAL A 145 -1.04 6.71 -0.28
CA VAL A 145 0.29 6.07 -0.30
C VAL A 145 0.26 4.61 0.11
N GLY A 146 -0.83 4.11 0.67
CA GLY A 146 -0.98 2.71 1.02
C GLY A 146 -2.43 2.37 1.34
N ALA A 147 -2.81 1.12 1.16
CA ALA A 147 -4.16 0.65 1.48
C ALA A 147 -4.15 -0.82 1.91
N ASP A 148 -5.17 -1.20 2.67
CA ASP A 148 -5.45 -2.59 3.00
C ASP A 148 -6.94 -2.77 3.34
N PHE A 149 -7.38 -4.01 3.44
CA PHE A 149 -8.71 -4.39 3.91
C PHE A 149 -8.61 -5.21 5.19
N ASP A 150 -9.58 -5.06 6.07
CA ASP A 150 -9.79 -6.06 7.11
C ASP A 150 -10.61 -7.25 6.60
N GLU A 151 -10.81 -8.25 7.47
CA GLU A 151 -11.56 -9.46 7.14
C GLU A 151 -13.05 -9.19 6.93
N ASP A 152 -13.59 -8.12 7.51
CA ASP A 152 -14.97 -7.68 7.40
C ASP A 152 -15.24 -6.88 6.11
N GLY A 153 -14.19 -6.57 5.35
CA GLY A 153 -14.26 -5.84 4.07
C GLY A 153 -14.26 -4.33 4.22
N LEU A 154 -13.91 -3.81 5.39
CA LEU A 154 -13.65 -2.38 5.55
C LEU A 154 -12.32 -2.02 4.90
N PHE A 155 -12.32 -0.95 4.13
CA PHE A 155 -11.15 -0.46 3.41
C PHE A 155 -10.42 0.61 4.22
N TYR A 156 -9.11 0.45 4.37
CA TYR A 156 -8.24 1.37 5.09
C TYR A 156 -7.29 2.04 4.11
N LEU A 157 -7.29 3.36 4.11
CA LEU A 157 -6.45 4.20 3.25
C LEU A 157 -5.46 4.97 4.10
N LEU A 158 -4.18 4.71 3.90
CA LEU A 158 -3.09 5.53 4.42
C LEU A 158 -2.81 6.66 3.44
N GLU A 159 -2.76 7.87 3.96
CA GLU A 159 -2.51 9.08 3.21
C GLU A 159 -1.39 9.89 3.85
N ARG A 160 -0.62 10.59 3.02
CA ARG A 160 0.51 11.42 3.39
C ARG A 160 0.31 12.86 2.91
N ALA A 161 0.77 13.82 3.71
CA ALA A 161 0.90 15.22 3.31
C ALA A 161 2.28 15.74 3.71
N LEU A 162 3.02 16.32 2.77
CA LEU A 162 4.26 17.03 3.05
C LEU A 162 3.96 18.47 3.45
N THR A 163 4.54 18.91 4.55
CA THR A 163 4.42 20.29 5.04
C THR A 163 5.80 20.88 5.30
N PRO A 164 5.96 22.21 5.47
CA PRO A 164 7.22 22.82 5.85
C PRO A 164 7.82 22.30 7.17
N LEU A 165 6.99 21.68 8.01
CA LEU A 165 7.37 21.09 9.29
C LEU A 165 7.53 19.55 9.23
N GLY A 166 7.58 18.96 8.02
CA GLY A 166 7.72 17.52 7.80
C GLY A 166 6.41 16.83 7.41
N PHE A 167 6.45 15.50 7.40
CA PHE A 167 5.33 14.68 6.99
C PHE A 167 4.19 14.64 8.01
N ARG A 168 2.97 14.55 7.49
CA ARG A 168 1.76 14.21 8.23
C ARG A 168 1.16 12.96 7.61
N SER A 169 0.69 12.07 8.46
CA SER A 169 0.00 10.85 8.04
C SER A 169 -1.45 10.89 8.49
N ARG A 170 -2.33 10.31 7.69
CA ARG A 170 -3.75 10.12 8.01
C ARG A 170 -4.15 8.70 7.60
N VAL A 171 -4.99 8.05 8.42
CA VAL A 171 -5.66 6.80 8.07
C VAL A 171 -7.15 7.06 8.04
N ARG A 172 -7.79 6.84 6.89
CA ARG A 172 -9.25 6.81 6.73
C ARG A 172 -9.73 5.39 6.55
N ARG A 173 -10.86 5.07 7.14
CA ARG A 173 -11.56 3.80 6.96
C ARG A 173 -12.86 4.05 6.20
N PHE A 174 -13.16 3.18 5.24
CA PHE A 174 -14.37 3.24 4.43
C PHE A 174 -15.15 1.93 4.53
N ASP A 175 -16.46 2.06 4.66
CA ASP A 175 -17.41 0.98 4.47
C ASP A 175 -18.16 1.21 3.16
N PHE A 176 -18.01 0.31 2.21
CA PHE A 176 -18.65 0.35 0.89
C PHE A 176 -19.89 -0.55 0.80
N SER A 177 -20.33 -1.18 1.90
CA SER A 177 -21.45 -2.10 1.91
C SER A 177 -22.82 -1.43 1.71
N GLY A 178 -22.92 -0.12 2.03
CA GLY A 178 -24.13 0.67 1.92
C GLY A 178 -24.32 1.35 0.56
N ALA A 179 -25.45 2.02 0.39
CA ALA A 179 -25.76 2.81 -0.82
C ALA A 179 -24.81 4.01 -1.02
N SER A 180 -24.15 4.47 0.04
CA SER A 180 -23.13 5.51 0.02
C SER A 180 -21.99 5.09 0.93
N PRO A 181 -20.73 5.29 0.52
CA PRO A 181 -19.58 4.99 1.35
C PRO A 181 -19.63 5.73 2.69
N GLN A 182 -19.43 5.00 3.79
CA GLN A 182 -19.28 5.59 5.11
C GLN A 182 -17.80 5.78 5.39
N GLU A 183 -17.41 7.01 5.72
CA GLU A 183 -16.01 7.36 5.96
C GLU A 183 -15.78 7.69 7.44
N THR A 184 -14.65 7.20 7.98
CA THR A 184 -14.18 7.53 9.35
C THR A 184 -12.68 7.83 9.31
N THR A 185 -12.25 8.96 9.83
CA THR A 185 -10.82 9.24 10.07
C THR A 185 -10.41 8.59 11.39
N LEU A 186 -9.52 7.59 11.31
CA LEU A 186 -9.02 6.84 12.47
C LEU A 186 -7.79 7.49 13.11
N LEU A 187 -6.92 8.06 12.27
CA LEU A 187 -5.68 8.69 12.69
C LEU A 187 -5.42 9.92 11.81
N GLN A 188 -4.98 11.01 12.44
CA GLN A 188 -4.34 12.12 11.74
C GLN A 188 -3.23 12.67 12.62
N SER A 189 -1.99 12.60 12.14
CA SER A 189 -0.82 13.01 12.91
C SER A 189 -0.58 14.52 12.84
N LEU A 190 0.16 15.04 13.84
CA LEU A 190 0.84 16.32 13.72
C LEU A 190 2.05 16.17 12.75
N PRO A 191 2.56 17.28 12.17
CA PRO A 191 3.77 17.25 11.37
C PRO A 191 4.95 16.62 12.16
N SER A 192 5.79 15.85 11.48
CA SER A 192 6.98 15.20 12.05
C SER A 192 6.72 14.27 13.24
N ARG A 193 5.47 13.86 13.48
CA ARG A 193 5.16 12.85 14.49
C ARG A 193 5.70 11.48 14.08
N PHE A 194 5.59 11.17 12.80
CA PHE A 194 6.14 9.99 12.15
C PHE A 194 6.97 10.45 10.96
N ASP A 195 7.85 9.59 10.49
CA ASP A 195 8.51 9.78 9.22
C ASP A 195 7.54 9.54 8.05
N ASN A 196 8.01 9.39 6.88
CA ASN A 196 7.30 9.20 5.63
C ASN A 196 6.55 7.85 5.58
N LEU A 197 5.44 7.70 6.34
CA LEU A 197 4.65 6.47 6.36
C LEU A 197 4.00 6.23 4.99
N GLU A 198 4.29 5.09 4.37
CA GLU A 198 3.82 4.72 3.03
C GLU A 198 3.16 3.34 2.99
N GLY A 199 3.57 2.40 3.84
CA GLY A 199 2.95 1.07 3.91
C GLY A 199 1.97 0.93 5.07
N ILE A 200 0.88 0.21 4.82
CA ILE A 200 -0.13 -0.16 5.83
C ILE A 200 -0.48 -1.64 5.69
N SER A 201 -0.65 -2.31 6.82
CA SER A 201 -1.26 -3.63 6.91
C SER A 201 -2.28 -3.66 8.04
N VAL A 202 -3.46 -4.24 7.75
CA VAL A 202 -4.57 -4.39 8.69
C VAL A 202 -4.71 -5.86 9.04
N TRP A 203 -4.77 -6.16 10.33
CA TRP A 203 -4.85 -7.55 10.81
C TRP A 203 -5.54 -7.61 12.16
N GLN A 204 -5.98 -8.81 12.55
CA GLN A 204 -6.57 -9.05 13.87
C GLN A 204 -5.56 -9.75 14.77
N ASP A 205 -5.43 -9.26 16.01
CA ASP A 205 -4.62 -9.93 17.03
C ASP A 205 -5.38 -11.13 17.62
N ALA A 206 -4.69 -11.90 18.47
CA ALA A 206 -5.27 -13.10 19.10
C ALA A 206 -6.49 -12.81 19.99
N SER A 207 -6.75 -11.55 20.34
CA SER A 207 -7.95 -11.13 21.08
C SER A 207 -9.09 -10.69 20.15
N GLY A 208 -8.90 -10.74 18.82
CA GLY A 208 -9.85 -10.27 17.81
C GLY A 208 -9.87 -8.76 17.60
N LYS A 209 -8.90 -8.02 18.16
CA LYS A 209 -8.80 -6.56 17.95
C LYS A 209 -8.12 -6.27 16.64
N THR A 210 -8.70 -5.35 15.87
CA THR A 210 -8.08 -4.82 14.66
C THR A 210 -6.85 -4.00 14.98
N ARG A 211 -5.75 -4.34 14.31
CA ARG A 211 -4.44 -3.71 14.43
C ARG A 211 -4.03 -3.13 13.09
N LEU A 212 -3.34 -2.01 13.14
CA LEU A 212 -2.67 -1.38 12.00
C LEU A 212 -1.18 -1.46 12.21
N THR A 213 -0.45 -2.01 11.26
CA THR A 213 1.01 -1.92 11.17
C THR A 213 1.35 -0.99 10.04
N LEU A 214 2.05 0.10 10.31
CA LEU A 214 2.49 1.09 9.32
C LEU A 214 4.00 1.06 9.23
N ILE A 215 4.54 1.29 8.03
CA ILE A 215 5.98 1.40 7.79
C ILE A 215 6.30 2.67 7.03
N SER A 216 7.44 3.31 7.38
CA SER A 216 7.93 4.48 6.66
C SER A 216 9.06 4.11 5.68
N ASP A 217 9.13 4.87 4.59
CA ASP A 217 10.29 4.94 3.71
C ASP A 217 11.24 6.04 4.19
N ASP A 218 12.55 5.76 4.19
CA ASP A 218 13.58 6.72 4.55
C ASP A 218 14.14 7.49 3.34
N ASN A 219 13.61 7.24 2.14
CA ASN A 219 14.06 7.85 0.88
C ASN A 219 15.60 7.81 0.71
N PHE A 220 16.27 6.89 1.41
CA PHE A 220 17.75 6.85 1.50
C PHE A 220 18.38 8.17 1.95
N LEU A 221 17.65 8.98 2.72
CA LEU A 221 18.13 10.24 3.27
C LEU A 221 18.60 10.05 4.72
N PRO A 222 19.79 10.56 5.10
CA PRO A 222 20.33 10.38 6.46
C PRO A 222 19.46 10.98 7.58
N ILE A 223 18.52 11.86 7.21
CA ILE A 223 17.62 12.53 8.15
C ILE A 223 16.28 11.80 8.33
N GLN A 224 16.00 10.83 7.47
CA GLN A 224 14.79 10.00 7.53
C GLN A 224 15.09 8.61 8.08
N LYS A 225 14.05 7.89 8.49
CA LYS A 225 14.19 6.57 9.13
C LYS A 225 13.13 5.61 8.62
N THR A 226 13.54 4.40 8.28
CA THR A 226 12.60 3.28 8.19
C THR A 226 12.16 2.90 9.60
N GLN A 227 10.89 3.11 9.90
CA GLN A 227 10.29 2.78 11.20
C GLN A 227 9.00 2.00 11.00
N ILE A 228 8.73 1.07 11.90
CA ILE A 228 7.45 0.35 11.96
C ILE A 228 6.71 0.85 13.19
N VAL A 229 5.46 1.25 13.01
CA VAL A 229 4.58 1.68 14.10
C VAL A 229 3.29 0.88 14.08
N GLU A 230 2.78 0.51 15.25
CA GLU A 230 1.55 -0.26 15.38
C GLU A 230 0.50 0.49 16.19
N PHE A 231 -0.74 0.38 15.75
CA PHE A 231 -1.91 0.91 16.43
C PHE A 231 -2.94 -0.19 16.67
N SER A 232 -3.70 -0.04 17.74
CA SER A 232 -4.90 -0.81 18.02
C SER A 232 -6.09 0.10 17.82
N ILE A 233 -7.05 -0.33 17.00
CA ILE A 233 -8.31 0.39 16.83
C ILE A 233 -9.12 0.17 18.12
N ARG A 234 -9.68 1.26 18.66
CA ARG A 234 -10.67 1.21 19.73
C ARG A 234 -12.01 1.49 19.11
N ASP A 235 -12.94 0.58 19.31
CA ASP A 235 -14.35 0.75 18.96
C ASP A 235 -14.98 1.86 19.79
#